data_0791c13e0b10f7c4b67aa050330ce1e5
#
_entry.id   0791c13e0b10f7c4b67aa050330ce1e5
#
_cell.length_a   1.000
_cell.length_b   1.000
_cell.length_c   1.000
_cell.angle_alpha   90.00
_cell.angle_beta   90.00
_cell.angle_gamma   90.00
#
_symmetry.space_group_name_H-M   'P 1'
#
loop_
_entity.id
_entity.type
_entity.pdbx_description
1 polymer ?
#
loop_
_entity_poly.entity_id
_entity_poly.type
_entity_poly.pdbx_seq_one_letter_code
_entity_poly.pdbx_strand_id
1 'polypeptide(L)'
;MLQGHPKGLLVAFFANMGERFGFYTMMAILVLFLQARYGLGEDDAGVIYSVFYFLIYALALLGGYIADRTGHYRRTILVGLLVMMGGYLVMSVPGTPLPVVLAGLLAIAFGNGLFKGNLQALVGQMYDEPAYGKLRDSAYSIFYMGINIGAMFAPNAARSIRNWALARQGFGYDGGLPGLCHRFLNGDLGDPSTLQALARKVTGGEVTDLSAFARSYLDAFSTGYHHAFAIAAAAMLVSLAVYVLFQRLLPERGGAKAGTGGAAQMSPAEERRRLTALGLVFLVVIFFWMSFHQNGLTLTYFARDFTVKEVGAGMAYLFDIRGLVALAAGIIGLVLLVRSGQTLPRRLGGLGLVAAGTAASWALARSYGTANPIEAETFQQFNPFFVVFLTPVVVAFFGWLRARDREPSTPLKIGIGMLLAALGFLVLLLGSLGLPSPADLAGGPSPERVGPQWLIGSYLILTVAELFLSPMGLSFVSKVAPPRFQGLMQGGWLGATAIGNQLLFVGSFMWVRFPLWSVWAVFVICCLISAAFIFSIHRRLQAATSG
;
A
#
# COMPACT_ATOMS: atom_id res chain seq x y z
N MET A 1 -6.77 -17.60 17.99
CA MET A 1 -7.35 -16.82 16.91
C MET A 1 -8.08 -17.67 15.86
N LEU A 2 -7.55 -18.84 15.47
CA LEU A 2 -8.12 -19.64 14.36
C LEU A 2 -9.13 -20.73 14.81
N GLN A 3 -9.27 -21.00 16.11
CA GLN A 3 -10.22 -22.00 16.63
C GLN A 3 -11.66 -21.56 16.39
N GLY A 4 -12.46 -22.46 15.81
CA GLY A 4 -13.87 -22.21 15.51
C GLY A 4 -14.16 -21.61 14.14
N HIS A 5 -13.14 -21.20 13.37
CA HIS A 5 -13.32 -20.70 12.01
C HIS A 5 -13.35 -21.83 10.97
N PRO A 6 -14.12 -21.68 9.87
CA PRO A 6 -14.09 -22.63 8.74
C PRO A 6 -12.68 -22.71 8.13
N LYS A 7 -12.27 -23.92 7.72
CA LYS A 7 -10.93 -24.13 7.11
C LYS A 7 -10.71 -23.30 5.84
N GLY A 8 -11.76 -22.94 5.13
CA GLY A 8 -11.70 -22.06 3.95
C GLY A 8 -11.11 -20.67 4.24
N LEU A 9 -11.21 -20.16 5.49
CA LEU A 9 -10.58 -18.90 5.87
C LEU A 9 -9.06 -18.95 5.71
N LEU A 10 -8.42 -20.09 6.04
CA LEU A 10 -6.96 -20.23 5.84
C LEU A 10 -6.57 -20.19 4.37
N VAL A 11 -7.38 -20.81 3.50
CA VAL A 11 -7.16 -20.76 2.04
C VAL A 11 -7.24 -19.31 1.55
N ALA A 12 -8.29 -18.60 1.94
CA ALA A 12 -8.47 -17.19 1.59
C ALA A 12 -7.33 -16.32 2.14
N PHE A 13 -6.90 -16.56 3.40
CA PHE A 13 -5.80 -15.84 4.03
C PHE A 13 -4.48 -16.00 3.27
N PHE A 14 -4.04 -17.23 3.01
CA PHE A 14 -2.75 -17.46 2.36
C PHE A 14 -2.77 -17.09 0.88
N ALA A 15 -3.86 -17.35 0.16
CA ALA A 15 -4.00 -16.92 -1.23
C ALA A 15 -3.96 -15.39 -1.35
N ASN A 16 -4.67 -14.67 -0.46
CA ASN A 16 -4.64 -13.21 -0.43
C ASN A 16 -3.27 -12.67 0.00
N MET A 17 -2.63 -13.27 1.00
CA MET A 17 -1.31 -12.86 1.49
C MET A 17 -0.24 -12.96 0.39
N GLY A 18 -0.21 -14.08 -0.34
CA GLY A 18 0.75 -14.29 -1.43
C GLY A 18 0.50 -13.35 -2.61
N GLU A 19 -0.76 -13.14 -2.98
CA GLU A 19 -1.13 -12.18 -4.01
C GLU A 19 -0.77 -10.74 -3.58
N ARG A 20 -1.08 -10.34 -2.36
CA ARG A 20 -0.71 -9.02 -1.84
C ARG A 20 0.80 -8.81 -1.74
N PHE A 21 1.57 -9.82 -1.33
CA PHE A 21 3.02 -9.76 -1.36
C PHE A 21 3.54 -9.48 -2.79
N GLY A 22 3.07 -10.21 -3.80
CA GLY A 22 3.44 -9.96 -5.20
C GLY A 22 3.07 -8.55 -5.67
N PHE A 23 1.85 -8.11 -5.35
CA PHE A 23 1.36 -6.77 -5.69
C PHE A 23 2.22 -5.66 -5.06
N TYR A 24 2.47 -5.71 -3.77
CA TYR A 24 3.26 -4.68 -3.09
C TYR A 24 4.76 -4.76 -3.43
N THR A 25 5.29 -5.95 -3.78
CA THR A 25 6.65 -6.07 -4.34
C THR A 25 6.80 -5.26 -5.62
N MET A 26 5.83 -5.36 -6.53
CA MET A 26 5.81 -4.56 -7.77
C MET A 26 5.58 -3.08 -7.47
N MET A 27 4.58 -2.74 -6.66
CA MET A 27 4.23 -1.34 -6.37
C MET A 27 5.37 -0.57 -5.72
N ALA A 28 6.17 -1.22 -4.89
CA ALA A 28 7.31 -0.59 -4.22
C ALA A 28 8.37 -0.07 -5.21
N ILE A 29 8.48 -0.70 -6.37
CA ILE A 29 9.55 -0.40 -7.34
C ILE A 29 9.02 0.10 -8.69
N LEU A 30 7.72 0.11 -8.94
CA LEU A 30 7.15 0.35 -10.28
C LEU A 30 7.60 1.69 -10.88
N VAL A 31 7.47 2.79 -10.14
CA VAL A 31 7.89 4.11 -10.65
C VAL A 31 9.40 4.19 -10.87
N LEU A 32 10.19 3.60 -9.98
CA LEU A 32 11.65 3.55 -10.09
C LEU A 32 12.11 2.68 -11.27
N PHE A 33 11.40 1.57 -11.53
CA PHE A 33 11.63 0.72 -12.69
C PHE A 33 11.35 1.45 -14.00
N LEU A 34 10.20 2.14 -14.09
CA LEU A 34 9.82 2.89 -15.30
C LEU A 34 10.86 3.98 -15.63
N GLN A 35 11.35 4.69 -14.63
CA GLN A 35 12.40 5.69 -14.79
C GLN A 35 13.74 5.06 -15.17
N ALA A 36 14.18 4.02 -14.45
CA ALA A 36 15.48 3.39 -14.68
C ALA A 36 15.55 2.66 -16.02
N ARG A 37 14.47 1.98 -16.44
CA ARG A 37 14.45 1.17 -17.67
C ARG A 37 14.21 2.02 -18.92
N TYR A 38 13.27 2.95 -18.86
CA TYR A 38 12.80 3.69 -20.04
C TYR A 38 13.21 5.15 -20.06
N GLY A 39 13.89 5.64 -19.02
CA GLY A 39 14.26 7.05 -18.90
C GLY A 39 13.07 7.99 -18.77
N LEU A 40 11.91 7.50 -18.30
CA LEU A 40 10.72 8.33 -18.13
C LEU A 40 10.94 9.35 -17.01
N GLY A 41 10.41 10.56 -17.20
CA GLY A 41 10.34 11.56 -16.15
C GLY A 41 9.41 11.15 -15.01
N GLU A 42 9.45 11.89 -13.90
CA GLU A 42 8.61 11.69 -12.73
C GLU A 42 7.13 11.85 -13.07
N ASP A 43 6.76 12.76 -13.95
CA ASP A 43 5.38 13.00 -14.39
C ASP A 43 4.85 11.87 -15.27
N ASP A 44 5.60 11.41 -16.26
CA ASP A 44 5.20 10.30 -17.15
C ASP A 44 5.07 8.98 -16.38
N ALA A 45 6.05 8.66 -15.53
CA ALA A 45 6.00 7.49 -14.65
C ALA A 45 4.81 7.59 -13.67
N GLY A 46 4.53 8.79 -13.17
CA GLY A 46 3.38 9.07 -12.31
C GLY A 46 2.03 8.90 -13.00
N VAL A 47 1.91 9.27 -14.28
CA VAL A 47 0.70 9.03 -15.07
C VAL A 47 0.47 7.52 -15.24
N ILE A 48 1.49 6.75 -15.62
CA ILE A 48 1.38 5.28 -15.76
C ILE A 48 0.96 4.66 -14.41
N TYR A 49 1.61 5.07 -13.31
CA TYR A 49 1.29 4.59 -11.97
C TYR A 49 -0.17 4.90 -11.58
N SER A 50 -0.65 6.12 -11.83
CA SER A 50 -2.01 6.54 -11.47
C SER A 50 -3.07 5.82 -12.30
N VAL A 51 -2.86 5.66 -13.62
CA VAL A 51 -3.75 4.89 -14.49
C VAL A 51 -3.80 3.42 -14.07
N PHE A 52 -2.64 2.82 -13.80
CA PHE A 52 -2.59 1.44 -13.31
C PHE A 52 -3.38 1.28 -12.00
N TYR A 53 -3.15 2.19 -11.04
CA TYR A 53 -3.83 2.13 -9.74
C TYR A 53 -5.33 2.42 -9.84
N PHE A 54 -5.75 3.30 -10.76
CA PHE A 54 -7.16 3.49 -11.13
C PHE A 54 -7.78 2.17 -11.62
N LEU A 55 -7.12 1.49 -12.56
CA LEU A 55 -7.62 0.25 -13.17
C LEU A 55 -7.77 -0.87 -12.14
N ILE A 56 -6.90 -0.98 -11.15
CA ILE A 56 -6.99 -1.96 -10.04
C ILE A 56 -8.36 -1.91 -9.33
N TYR A 57 -8.89 -0.72 -9.11
CA TYR A 57 -10.17 -0.53 -8.42
C TYR A 57 -11.36 -0.47 -9.39
N ALA A 58 -11.19 0.13 -10.54
CA ALA A 58 -12.24 0.22 -11.55
C ALA A 58 -12.61 -1.17 -12.10
N LEU A 59 -11.62 -1.99 -12.43
CA LEU A 59 -11.84 -3.35 -12.93
C LEU A 59 -12.35 -4.32 -11.84
N ALA A 60 -12.21 -3.99 -10.56
CA ALA A 60 -12.81 -4.78 -9.49
C ALA A 60 -14.35 -4.75 -9.53
N LEU A 61 -14.94 -3.64 -10.00
CA LEU A 61 -16.39 -3.56 -10.25
C LEU A 61 -16.83 -4.53 -11.35
N LEU A 62 -16.06 -4.58 -12.44
CA LEU A 62 -16.31 -5.51 -13.54
C LEU A 62 -16.15 -6.97 -13.08
N GLY A 63 -15.10 -7.26 -12.30
CA GLY A 63 -14.85 -8.60 -11.75
C GLY A 63 -15.97 -9.09 -10.85
N GLY A 64 -16.51 -8.22 -9.99
CA GLY A 64 -17.68 -8.50 -9.17
C GLY A 64 -18.92 -8.78 -10.03
N TYR A 65 -19.20 -7.92 -11.01
CA TYR A 65 -20.32 -8.11 -11.94
C TYR A 65 -20.25 -9.45 -12.69
N ILE A 66 -19.06 -9.83 -13.17
CA ILE A 66 -18.85 -11.11 -13.87
C ILE A 66 -19.16 -12.29 -12.93
N ALA A 67 -18.66 -12.24 -11.70
CA ALA A 67 -18.87 -13.30 -10.71
C ALA A 67 -20.35 -13.42 -10.31
N ASP A 68 -21.03 -12.30 -10.08
CA ASP A 68 -22.45 -12.25 -9.73
C ASP A 68 -23.33 -12.82 -10.86
N ARG A 69 -23.05 -12.40 -12.11
CA ARG A 69 -23.84 -12.84 -13.27
C ARG A 69 -23.64 -14.31 -13.61
N THR A 70 -22.42 -14.83 -13.45
CA THR A 70 -22.09 -16.23 -13.75
C THR A 70 -22.38 -17.16 -12.59
N GLY A 71 -22.44 -16.66 -11.36
CA GLY A 71 -22.56 -17.46 -10.13
C GLY A 71 -21.31 -18.32 -9.83
N HIS A 72 -20.18 -18.10 -10.55
CA HIS A 72 -18.99 -18.95 -10.51
C HIS A 72 -17.80 -18.20 -9.89
N TYR A 73 -17.94 -17.78 -8.64
CA TYR A 73 -16.91 -17.03 -7.92
C TYR A 73 -15.53 -17.72 -7.90
N ARG A 74 -15.50 -19.04 -7.62
CA ARG A 74 -14.24 -19.79 -7.60
C ARG A 74 -13.51 -19.76 -8.95
N ARG A 75 -14.22 -19.93 -10.06
CA ARG A 75 -13.64 -19.88 -11.41
C ARG A 75 -13.15 -18.48 -11.75
N THR A 76 -13.93 -17.46 -11.41
CA THR A 76 -13.55 -16.06 -11.61
C THR A 76 -12.26 -15.71 -10.86
N ILE A 77 -12.12 -16.14 -9.60
CA ILE A 77 -10.90 -15.98 -8.82
C ILE A 77 -9.72 -16.72 -9.45
N LEU A 78 -9.92 -17.97 -9.90
CA LEU A 78 -8.87 -18.76 -10.55
C LEU A 78 -8.36 -18.09 -11.82
N VAL A 79 -9.25 -17.62 -12.69
CA VAL A 79 -8.90 -16.87 -13.91
C VAL A 79 -8.15 -15.60 -13.53
N GLY A 80 -8.60 -14.87 -12.49
CA GLY A 80 -7.91 -13.69 -11.98
C GLY A 80 -6.46 -13.98 -11.57
N LEU A 81 -6.22 -15.05 -10.81
CA LEU A 81 -4.88 -15.47 -10.39
C LEU A 81 -3.98 -15.84 -11.59
N LEU A 82 -4.52 -16.56 -12.57
CA LEU A 82 -3.79 -16.96 -13.79
C LEU A 82 -3.39 -15.75 -14.64
N VAL A 83 -4.32 -14.81 -14.82
CA VAL A 83 -4.08 -13.58 -15.61
C VAL A 83 -3.07 -12.67 -14.91
N MET A 84 -3.17 -12.50 -13.58
CA MET A 84 -2.16 -11.74 -12.82
C MET A 84 -0.78 -12.40 -12.92
N MET A 85 -0.70 -13.72 -12.74
CA MET A 85 0.56 -14.45 -12.87
C MET A 85 1.19 -14.24 -14.25
N GLY A 86 0.39 -14.32 -15.32
CA GLY A 86 0.83 -14.02 -16.69
C GLY A 86 1.40 -12.62 -16.83
N GLY A 87 0.73 -11.61 -16.23
CA GLY A 87 1.21 -10.23 -16.22
C GLY A 87 2.56 -10.08 -15.49
N TYR A 88 2.73 -10.69 -14.32
CA TYR A 88 4.01 -10.67 -13.60
C TYR A 88 5.12 -11.42 -14.36
N LEU A 89 4.80 -12.53 -15.01
CA LEU A 89 5.76 -13.25 -15.86
C LEU A 89 6.23 -12.37 -17.03
N VAL A 90 5.33 -11.66 -17.69
CA VAL A 90 5.69 -10.69 -18.76
C VAL A 90 6.64 -9.62 -18.21
N MET A 91 6.34 -9.04 -17.05
CA MET A 91 7.20 -8.03 -16.44
C MET A 91 8.54 -8.59 -15.95
N SER A 92 8.64 -9.87 -15.70
CA SER A 92 9.89 -10.51 -15.24
C SER A 92 10.91 -10.75 -16.36
N VAL A 93 10.53 -10.58 -17.63
CA VAL A 93 11.42 -10.80 -18.80
C VAL A 93 12.30 -9.57 -19.03
N PRO A 94 13.65 -9.69 -18.93
CA PRO A 94 14.54 -8.58 -19.23
C PRO A 94 14.43 -8.12 -20.69
N GLY A 95 14.67 -6.83 -20.94
CA GLY A 95 14.62 -6.28 -22.29
C GLY A 95 13.24 -5.97 -22.84
N THR A 96 12.18 -6.23 -22.08
CA THR A 96 10.78 -6.01 -22.52
C THR A 96 10.55 -4.52 -22.89
N PRO A 97 9.94 -4.20 -24.06
CA PRO A 97 9.61 -2.83 -24.44
C PRO A 97 8.40 -2.30 -23.66
N LEU A 98 8.31 -0.98 -23.52
CA LEU A 98 7.28 -0.31 -22.71
C LEU A 98 5.84 -0.76 -23.05
N PRO A 99 5.40 -0.86 -24.32
CA PRO A 99 4.03 -1.30 -24.61
C PRO A 99 3.69 -2.69 -24.06
N VAL A 100 4.66 -3.61 -24.03
CA VAL A 100 4.47 -4.96 -23.49
C VAL A 100 4.41 -4.92 -21.96
N VAL A 101 5.20 -4.07 -21.30
CA VAL A 101 5.08 -3.82 -19.86
C VAL A 101 3.71 -3.23 -19.50
N LEU A 102 3.22 -2.27 -20.29
CA LEU A 102 1.87 -1.71 -20.09
C LEU A 102 0.78 -2.78 -20.26
N ALA A 103 0.91 -3.69 -21.22
CA ALA A 103 0.02 -4.84 -21.37
C ALA A 103 0.10 -5.79 -20.15
N GLY A 104 1.31 -6.02 -19.62
CA GLY A 104 1.52 -6.78 -18.38
C GLY A 104 0.83 -6.13 -17.18
N LEU A 105 0.97 -4.82 -17.02
CA LEU A 105 0.27 -4.05 -15.97
C LEU A 105 -1.25 -4.14 -16.13
N LEU A 106 -1.77 -4.01 -17.35
CA LEU A 106 -3.20 -4.17 -17.64
C LEU A 106 -3.70 -5.56 -17.28
N ALA A 107 -2.93 -6.61 -17.61
CA ALA A 107 -3.25 -8.00 -17.22
C ALA A 107 -3.29 -8.15 -15.70
N ILE A 108 -2.31 -7.57 -14.98
CA ILE A 108 -2.29 -7.58 -13.51
C ILE A 108 -3.53 -6.86 -12.94
N ALA A 109 -3.87 -5.68 -13.47
CA ALA A 109 -5.02 -4.92 -13.02
C ALA A 109 -6.34 -5.67 -13.26
N PHE A 110 -6.50 -6.26 -14.45
CA PHE A 110 -7.69 -7.04 -14.79
C PHE A 110 -7.81 -8.31 -13.93
N GLY A 111 -6.72 -9.06 -13.79
CA GLY A 111 -6.69 -10.24 -12.91
C GLY A 111 -6.98 -9.90 -11.45
N ASN A 112 -6.44 -8.79 -10.92
CA ASN A 112 -6.74 -8.30 -9.58
C ASN A 112 -8.23 -7.95 -9.43
N GLY A 113 -8.84 -7.33 -10.45
CA GLY A 113 -10.26 -7.06 -10.49
C GLY A 113 -11.12 -8.32 -10.36
N LEU A 114 -10.73 -9.40 -11.03
CA LEU A 114 -11.42 -10.70 -10.93
C LEU A 114 -11.19 -11.40 -9.57
N PHE A 115 -10.08 -11.13 -8.90
CA PHE A 115 -9.67 -11.83 -7.68
C PHE A 115 -10.18 -11.15 -6.40
N LYS A 116 -9.84 -9.88 -6.19
CA LYS A 116 -9.87 -9.21 -4.90
C LYS A 116 -11.28 -9.15 -4.28
N GLY A 117 -12.24 -8.59 -4.98
CA GLY A 117 -13.62 -8.44 -4.48
C GLY A 117 -14.32 -9.79 -4.29
N ASN A 118 -14.07 -10.71 -5.21
CA ASN A 118 -14.70 -12.02 -5.22
C ASN A 118 -14.20 -12.92 -4.09
N LEU A 119 -12.91 -12.86 -3.76
CA LEU A 119 -12.38 -13.60 -2.62
C LEU A 119 -12.96 -13.08 -1.30
N GLN A 120 -13.09 -11.74 -1.14
CA GLN A 120 -13.73 -11.14 0.02
C GLN A 120 -15.20 -11.57 0.14
N ALA A 121 -15.92 -11.66 -0.98
CA ALA A 121 -17.30 -12.15 -0.99
C ALA A 121 -17.39 -13.61 -0.53
N LEU A 122 -16.48 -14.48 -0.99
CA LEU A 122 -16.44 -15.88 -0.52
C LEU A 122 -16.12 -15.98 0.97
N VAL A 123 -15.22 -15.13 1.50
CA VAL A 123 -14.98 -15.04 2.94
C VAL A 123 -16.27 -14.70 3.67
N GLY A 124 -17.02 -13.68 3.22
CA GLY A 124 -18.31 -13.33 3.82
C GLY A 124 -19.30 -14.49 3.85
N GLN A 125 -19.45 -15.18 2.72
CA GLN A 125 -20.39 -16.31 2.57
C GLN A 125 -20.10 -17.49 3.49
N MET A 126 -18.83 -17.76 3.82
CA MET A 126 -18.49 -18.81 4.81
C MET A 126 -19.09 -18.56 6.20
N TYR A 127 -19.48 -17.32 6.48
CA TYR A 127 -20.04 -16.88 7.76
C TYR A 127 -21.54 -16.59 7.70
N ASP A 128 -22.21 -16.94 6.60
CA ASP A 128 -23.68 -16.91 6.49
C ASP A 128 -24.33 -18.07 7.27
N GLU A 129 -23.57 -19.15 7.53
CA GLU A 129 -24.04 -20.23 8.41
C GLU A 129 -24.16 -19.72 9.85
N PRO A 130 -25.31 -20.05 10.56
CA PRO A 130 -25.56 -19.59 11.93
C PRO A 130 -24.45 -19.97 12.91
N ALA A 131 -23.78 -21.11 12.69
CA ALA A 131 -22.68 -21.61 13.53
C ALA A 131 -21.46 -20.67 13.53
N TYR A 132 -21.22 -19.96 12.44
CA TYR A 132 -20.03 -19.11 12.24
C TYR A 132 -20.35 -17.61 12.26
N GLY A 133 -21.62 -17.22 12.19
CA GLY A 133 -22.04 -15.82 12.03
C GLY A 133 -21.42 -14.85 13.04
N LYS A 134 -21.27 -15.27 14.30
CA LYS A 134 -20.65 -14.48 15.39
C LYS A 134 -19.15 -14.23 15.18
N LEU A 135 -18.48 -15.00 14.33
CA LEU A 135 -17.05 -14.93 14.08
C LEU A 135 -16.71 -14.12 12.81
N ARG A 136 -17.70 -13.58 12.09
CA ARG A 136 -17.52 -12.86 10.81
C ARG A 136 -16.55 -11.69 10.92
N ASP A 137 -16.69 -10.83 11.92
CA ASP A 137 -15.81 -9.67 12.10
C ASP A 137 -14.36 -10.08 12.39
N SER A 138 -14.19 -11.13 13.19
CA SER A 138 -12.88 -11.73 13.47
C SER A 138 -12.25 -12.31 12.20
N ALA A 139 -13.04 -12.92 11.34
CA ALA A 139 -12.57 -13.47 10.06
C ALA A 139 -12.04 -12.40 9.12
N TYR A 140 -12.78 -11.30 8.97
CA TYR A 140 -12.31 -10.17 8.17
C TYR A 140 -11.03 -9.54 8.76
N SER A 141 -10.93 -9.47 10.09
CA SER A 141 -9.71 -8.98 10.75
C SER A 141 -8.50 -9.88 10.44
N ILE A 142 -8.67 -11.21 10.49
CA ILE A 142 -7.63 -12.17 10.12
C ILE A 142 -7.28 -12.04 8.64
N PHE A 143 -8.28 -11.95 7.76
CA PHE A 143 -8.07 -11.78 6.32
C PHE A 143 -7.28 -10.49 6.00
N TYR A 144 -7.61 -9.37 6.65
CA TYR A 144 -6.90 -8.10 6.52
C TYR A 144 -5.47 -8.16 7.05
N MET A 145 -5.22 -8.89 8.13
CA MET A 145 -3.88 -9.10 8.65
C MET A 145 -2.97 -9.78 7.62
N GLY A 146 -3.50 -10.74 6.84
CA GLY A 146 -2.76 -11.36 5.72
C GLY A 146 -2.28 -10.36 4.68
N ILE A 147 -3.12 -9.35 4.33
CA ILE A 147 -2.75 -8.27 3.42
C ILE A 147 -1.52 -7.51 3.94
N ASN A 148 -1.58 -7.08 5.19
CA ASN A 148 -0.53 -6.25 5.79
C ASN A 148 0.77 -7.02 6.04
N ILE A 149 0.70 -8.32 6.37
CA ILE A 149 1.88 -9.17 6.46
C ILE A 149 2.55 -9.25 5.08
N GLY A 150 1.81 -9.55 4.01
CA GLY A 150 2.37 -9.57 2.66
C GLY A 150 3.02 -8.22 2.28
N ALA A 151 2.32 -7.11 2.52
CA ALA A 151 2.78 -5.76 2.21
C ALA A 151 4.05 -5.35 2.99
N MET A 152 4.19 -5.77 4.25
CA MET A 152 5.33 -5.42 5.10
C MET A 152 6.65 -6.04 4.60
N PHE A 153 6.60 -7.27 4.08
CA PHE A 153 7.80 -7.95 3.58
C PHE A 153 8.17 -7.58 2.14
N ALA A 154 7.22 -7.11 1.35
CA ALA A 154 7.33 -6.91 -0.09
C ALA A 154 8.44 -5.92 -0.51
N PRO A 155 8.58 -4.70 0.07
CA PRO A 155 9.62 -3.75 -0.32
C PRO A 155 11.03 -4.29 -0.06
N ASN A 156 11.22 -5.01 1.07
CA ASN A 156 12.52 -5.63 1.38
C ASN A 156 12.87 -6.77 0.43
N ALA A 157 11.90 -7.56 -0.01
CA ALA A 157 12.12 -8.60 -1.02
C ALA A 157 12.54 -7.99 -2.36
N ALA A 158 11.83 -6.94 -2.83
CA ALA A 158 12.16 -6.23 -4.06
C ALA A 158 13.58 -5.65 -4.01
N ARG A 159 13.91 -4.93 -2.93
CA ARG A 159 15.23 -4.35 -2.68
C ARG A 159 16.33 -5.42 -2.69
N SER A 160 16.15 -6.48 -1.90
CA SER A 160 17.19 -7.48 -1.70
C SER A 160 17.54 -8.21 -2.99
N ILE A 161 16.55 -8.58 -3.82
CA ILE A 161 16.79 -9.28 -5.08
C ILE A 161 17.42 -8.35 -6.13
N ARG A 162 17.00 -7.08 -6.19
CA ARG A 162 17.61 -6.08 -7.07
C ARG A 162 19.08 -5.86 -6.70
N ASN A 163 19.39 -5.66 -5.42
CA ASN A 163 20.76 -5.44 -4.96
C ASN A 163 21.64 -6.66 -5.19
N TRP A 164 21.10 -7.86 -4.97
CA TRP A 164 21.80 -9.10 -5.32
C TRP A 164 22.14 -9.17 -6.82
N ALA A 165 21.20 -8.81 -7.70
CA ALA A 165 21.41 -8.81 -9.14
C ALA A 165 22.48 -7.78 -9.57
N LEU A 166 22.45 -6.58 -8.99
CA LEU A 166 23.47 -5.54 -9.22
C LEU A 166 24.85 -6.01 -8.76
N ALA A 167 24.94 -6.55 -7.53
CA ALA A 167 26.20 -7.04 -6.97
C ALA A 167 26.84 -8.16 -7.80
N ARG A 168 26.03 -9.04 -8.40
CA ARG A 168 26.52 -10.10 -9.31
C ARG A 168 27.17 -9.54 -10.59
N GLN A 169 26.81 -8.32 -10.97
CA GLN A 169 27.40 -7.60 -12.12
C GLN A 169 28.49 -6.62 -11.70
N GLY A 170 28.90 -6.63 -10.43
CA GLY A 170 29.96 -5.77 -9.90
C GLY A 170 29.52 -4.35 -9.58
N PHE A 171 28.21 -4.08 -9.47
CA PHE A 171 27.68 -2.76 -9.19
C PHE A 171 27.07 -2.63 -7.79
N GLY A 172 27.35 -1.52 -7.12
CA GLY A 172 26.59 -1.06 -5.97
C GLY A 172 25.29 -0.36 -6.38
N TYR A 173 24.37 -0.24 -5.44
CA TYR A 173 23.11 0.48 -5.66
C TYR A 173 23.28 2.00 -5.45
N ASP A 174 22.78 2.79 -6.39
CA ASP A 174 22.49 4.21 -6.20
C ASP A 174 21.21 4.58 -6.99
N GLY A 175 20.18 5.06 -6.29
CA GLY A 175 18.85 5.32 -6.87
C GLY A 175 18.79 6.57 -7.79
N GLY A 176 19.75 7.49 -7.69
CA GLY A 176 19.84 8.68 -8.56
C GLY A 176 20.64 8.44 -9.84
N LEU A 177 21.48 7.40 -9.82
CA LEU A 177 22.39 7.13 -10.94
C LEU A 177 21.69 6.79 -12.27
N PRO A 178 20.56 6.02 -12.31
CA PRO A 178 19.87 5.77 -13.57
C PRO A 178 19.42 7.03 -14.30
N GLY A 179 18.90 8.03 -13.60
CA GLY A 179 18.50 9.31 -14.20
C GLY A 179 19.68 10.06 -14.82
N LEU A 180 20.82 10.10 -14.12
CA LEU A 180 22.05 10.71 -14.65
C LEU A 180 22.60 9.96 -15.86
N CYS A 181 22.54 8.61 -15.85
CA CYS A 181 22.96 7.79 -16.98
C CYS A 181 22.12 8.07 -18.23
N HIS A 182 20.79 8.14 -18.10
CA HIS A 182 19.90 8.46 -19.24
C HIS A 182 20.20 9.86 -19.81
N ARG A 183 20.32 10.87 -18.95
CA ARG A 183 20.65 12.23 -19.40
C ARG A 183 22.01 12.32 -20.08
N PHE A 184 23.02 11.62 -19.55
CA PHE A 184 24.34 11.56 -20.16
C PHE A 184 24.30 10.93 -21.56
N LEU A 185 23.61 9.79 -21.69
CA LEU A 185 23.47 9.10 -22.97
C LEU A 185 22.67 9.88 -24.01
N ASN A 186 21.72 10.72 -23.56
CA ASN A 186 20.91 11.59 -24.42
C ASN A 186 21.64 12.93 -24.78
N GLY A 187 22.79 13.23 -24.15
CA GLY A 187 23.48 14.49 -24.34
C GLY A 187 22.94 15.69 -23.55
N ASP A 188 22.03 15.43 -22.61
CA ASP A 188 21.36 16.46 -21.79
C ASP A 188 22.10 16.77 -20.48
N LEU A 189 23.25 16.12 -20.22
CA LEU A 189 24.06 16.33 -19.03
C LEU A 189 25.26 17.24 -19.34
N GLY A 190 25.19 18.50 -18.89
CA GLY A 190 26.25 19.48 -19.18
C GLY A 190 27.59 19.18 -18.49
N ASP A 191 27.54 18.76 -17.19
CA ASP A 191 28.73 18.38 -16.41
C ASP A 191 28.62 16.93 -15.95
N PRO A 192 29.51 16.03 -16.42
CA PRO A 192 29.51 14.63 -16.05
C PRO A 192 30.21 14.33 -14.70
N SER A 193 30.72 15.31 -13.98
CA SER A 193 31.52 15.11 -12.76
C SER A 193 30.78 14.36 -11.69
N THR A 194 29.50 14.64 -11.48
CA THR A 194 28.63 13.92 -10.53
C THR A 194 28.42 12.47 -10.96
N LEU A 195 28.18 12.23 -12.25
CA LEU A 195 28.08 10.88 -12.81
C LEU A 195 29.37 10.09 -12.61
N GLN A 196 30.54 10.72 -12.90
CA GLN A 196 31.85 10.11 -12.70
C GLN A 196 32.10 9.74 -11.23
N ALA A 197 31.76 10.62 -10.29
CA ALA A 197 31.93 10.36 -8.85
C ALA A 197 31.05 9.20 -8.37
N LEU A 198 29.78 9.16 -8.80
CA LEU A 198 28.87 8.07 -8.45
C LEU A 198 29.26 6.74 -9.13
N ALA A 199 29.75 6.80 -10.38
CA ALA A 199 30.26 5.62 -11.08
C ALA A 199 31.41 4.97 -10.32
N ARG A 200 32.40 5.76 -9.86
CA ARG A 200 33.49 5.28 -8.99
C ARG A 200 32.96 4.65 -7.71
N LYS A 201 31.97 5.29 -7.07
CA LYS A 201 31.39 4.79 -5.82
C LYS A 201 30.73 3.41 -6.01
N VAL A 202 29.96 3.20 -7.08
CA VAL A 202 29.21 1.94 -7.29
C VAL A 202 30.05 0.83 -7.90
N THR A 203 31.18 1.14 -8.57
CA THR A 203 32.11 0.13 -9.11
C THR A 203 33.27 -0.17 -8.16
N GLY A 204 33.56 0.73 -7.21
CA GLY A 204 34.73 0.64 -6.35
C GLY A 204 36.06 0.92 -7.07
N GLY A 205 36.03 1.42 -8.33
CA GLY A 205 37.22 1.67 -9.15
C GLY A 205 37.04 2.83 -10.13
N GLU A 206 38.14 3.16 -10.84
CA GLU A 206 38.10 4.20 -11.87
C GLU A 206 37.29 3.75 -13.08
N VAL A 207 36.44 4.66 -13.59
CA VAL A 207 35.64 4.46 -14.80
C VAL A 207 36.18 5.36 -15.91
N THR A 208 36.80 4.78 -16.93
CA THR A 208 37.39 5.49 -18.06
C THR A 208 36.40 5.78 -19.19
N ASP A 209 35.44 4.83 -19.41
CA ASP A 209 34.37 4.98 -20.40
C ASP A 209 33.02 5.11 -19.71
N LEU A 210 32.58 6.36 -19.53
CA LEU A 210 31.27 6.66 -18.92
C LEU A 210 30.08 6.18 -19.75
N SER A 211 30.24 6.15 -21.11
CA SER A 211 29.15 5.70 -21.99
C SER A 211 28.92 4.20 -21.86
N ALA A 212 29.99 3.41 -21.85
CA ALA A 212 29.92 1.96 -21.63
C ALA A 212 29.40 1.67 -20.21
N PHE A 213 29.90 2.38 -19.20
CA PHE A 213 29.42 2.28 -17.82
C PHE A 213 27.92 2.55 -17.72
N ALA A 214 27.45 3.70 -18.26
CA ALA A 214 26.05 4.09 -18.16
C ALA A 214 25.10 3.05 -18.75
N ARG A 215 25.43 2.50 -19.94
CA ARG A 215 24.65 1.43 -20.56
C ARG A 215 24.64 0.15 -19.72
N SER A 216 25.81 -0.28 -19.26
CA SER A 216 25.93 -1.50 -18.44
C SER A 216 25.21 -1.37 -17.10
N TYR A 217 25.31 -0.21 -16.46
CA TYR A 217 24.63 0.06 -15.20
C TYR A 217 23.11 0.06 -15.35
N LEU A 218 22.57 0.74 -16.38
CA LEU A 218 21.13 0.76 -16.68
C LEU A 218 20.60 -0.65 -16.98
N ASP A 219 21.34 -1.47 -17.71
CA ASP A 219 20.95 -2.85 -18.00
C ASP A 219 20.95 -3.72 -16.74
N ALA A 220 22.01 -3.64 -15.93
CA ALA A 220 22.11 -4.34 -14.65
C ALA A 220 21.00 -3.94 -13.67
N PHE A 221 20.75 -2.62 -13.58
CA PHE A 221 19.73 -2.06 -12.69
C PHE A 221 18.31 -2.49 -13.09
N SER A 222 18.01 -2.40 -14.40
CA SER A 222 16.76 -2.86 -14.99
C SER A 222 16.55 -4.37 -14.78
N THR A 223 17.58 -5.18 -15.04
CA THR A 223 17.56 -6.63 -14.82
C THR A 223 17.27 -6.97 -13.35
N GLY A 224 17.81 -6.19 -12.41
CA GLY A 224 17.50 -6.33 -10.99
C GLY A 224 16.01 -6.15 -10.68
N TYR A 225 15.34 -5.22 -11.32
CA TYR A 225 13.89 -5.04 -11.18
C TYR A 225 13.09 -6.18 -11.85
N HIS A 226 13.52 -6.66 -13.01
CA HIS A 226 12.89 -7.84 -13.64
C HIS A 226 12.96 -9.08 -12.72
N HIS A 227 14.07 -9.27 -12.01
CA HIS A 227 14.17 -10.33 -10.99
C HIS A 227 13.22 -10.09 -9.80
N ALA A 228 12.99 -8.84 -9.38
CA ALA A 228 12.00 -8.54 -8.35
C ALA A 228 10.57 -8.86 -8.82
N PHE A 229 10.23 -8.59 -10.09
CA PHE A 229 8.95 -9.03 -10.68
C PHE A 229 8.85 -10.57 -10.78
N ALA A 230 9.96 -11.28 -11.00
CA ALA A 230 9.98 -12.74 -10.94
C ALA A 230 9.66 -13.26 -9.53
N ILE A 231 10.12 -12.59 -8.47
CA ILE A 231 9.71 -12.91 -7.08
C ILE A 231 8.21 -12.68 -6.90
N ALA A 232 7.65 -11.61 -7.45
CA ALA A 232 6.21 -11.37 -7.44
C ALA A 232 5.45 -12.49 -8.18
N ALA A 233 5.94 -12.94 -9.35
CA ALA A 233 5.38 -14.07 -10.08
C ALA A 233 5.47 -15.37 -9.28
N ALA A 234 6.58 -15.63 -8.58
CA ALA A 234 6.74 -16.80 -7.72
C ALA A 234 5.75 -16.77 -6.53
N ALA A 235 5.53 -15.61 -5.93
CA ALA A 235 4.51 -15.45 -4.89
C ALA A 235 3.09 -15.70 -5.44
N MET A 236 2.81 -15.26 -6.66
CA MET A 236 1.54 -15.58 -7.35
C MET A 236 1.39 -17.07 -7.61
N LEU A 237 2.47 -17.77 -7.98
CA LEU A 237 2.45 -19.23 -8.15
C LEU A 237 2.11 -19.93 -6.83
N VAL A 238 2.68 -19.48 -5.70
CA VAL A 238 2.34 -20.01 -4.37
C VAL A 238 0.87 -19.73 -4.05
N SER A 239 0.38 -18.51 -4.28
CA SER A 239 -1.03 -18.13 -4.09
C SER A 239 -1.96 -19.01 -4.93
N LEU A 240 -1.63 -19.22 -6.21
CA LEU A 240 -2.37 -20.06 -7.14
C LEU A 240 -2.35 -21.53 -6.68
N ALA A 241 -1.20 -22.06 -6.26
CA ALA A 241 -1.07 -23.43 -5.76
C ALA A 241 -1.94 -23.67 -4.52
N VAL A 242 -1.88 -22.77 -3.53
CA VAL A 242 -2.73 -22.83 -2.34
C VAL A 242 -4.21 -22.79 -2.74
N TYR A 243 -4.56 -21.88 -3.65
CA TYR A 243 -5.94 -21.77 -4.10
C TYR A 243 -6.43 -23.04 -4.81
N VAL A 244 -5.70 -23.53 -5.81
CA VAL A 244 -6.09 -24.72 -6.61
C VAL A 244 -6.19 -25.97 -5.74
N LEU A 245 -5.21 -26.21 -4.86
CA LEU A 245 -5.17 -27.41 -4.01
C LEU A 245 -6.32 -27.42 -2.99
N PHE A 246 -6.71 -26.27 -2.47
CA PHE A 246 -7.64 -26.17 -1.36
C PHE A 246 -8.96 -25.44 -1.67
N GLN A 247 -9.22 -25.03 -2.92
CA GLN A 247 -10.44 -24.31 -3.31
C GLN A 247 -11.75 -25.03 -2.94
N ARG A 248 -11.70 -26.36 -2.78
CA ARG A 248 -12.88 -27.15 -2.35
C ARG A 248 -13.37 -26.79 -0.95
N LEU A 249 -12.53 -26.16 -0.12
CA LEU A 249 -12.87 -25.68 1.20
C LEU A 249 -13.61 -24.32 1.19
N LEU A 250 -13.64 -23.64 0.02
CA LEU A 250 -14.38 -22.39 -0.18
C LEU A 250 -15.81 -22.68 -0.67
N PRO A 251 -16.79 -21.78 -0.45
CA PRO A 251 -18.15 -21.93 -0.98
C PRO A 251 -18.16 -22.08 -2.51
N GLU A 252 -19.04 -22.90 -3.05
CA GLU A 252 -19.09 -23.17 -4.50
C GLU A 252 -19.91 -22.15 -5.28
N ARG A 253 -20.95 -21.62 -4.66
CA ARG A 253 -21.82 -20.58 -5.26
C ARG A 253 -21.74 -19.30 -4.45
N GLY A 254 -21.75 -18.19 -5.15
CA GLY A 254 -22.06 -16.90 -4.54
C GLY A 254 -23.40 -17.03 -3.81
N GLY A 255 -23.45 -16.53 -2.58
CA GLY A 255 -24.60 -16.64 -1.71
C GLY A 255 -25.89 -16.34 -2.45
N ALA A 256 -26.94 -17.00 -2.03
CA ALA A 256 -28.30 -16.76 -2.54
C ALA A 256 -28.50 -15.25 -2.72
N LYS A 257 -29.08 -14.89 -3.87
CA LYS A 257 -29.57 -13.53 -4.15
C LYS A 257 -29.89 -12.84 -2.83
N ALA A 258 -29.22 -11.72 -2.55
CA ALA A 258 -29.61 -10.89 -1.41
C ALA A 258 -31.14 -10.81 -1.46
N GLY A 259 -31.77 -11.44 -0.49
CA GLY A 259 -33.19 -11.73 -0.59
C GLY A 259 -33.93 -10.43 -0.87
N THR A 260 -34.62 -10.40 -1.96
CA THR A 260 -35.73 -9.48 -2.23
C THR A 260 -36.91 -9.80 -1.30
N GLY A 261 -36.63 -10.45 -0.18
CA GLY A 261 -37.58 -10.75 0.87
C GLY A 261 -37.83 -9.49 1.70
N GLY A 262 -38.93 -8.78 1.41
CA GLY A 262 -39.60 -7.94 2.39
C GLY A 262 -38.87 -6.73 2.95
N ALA A 263 -37.89 -6.15 2.25
CA ALA A 263 -37.35 -4.85 2.64
C ALA A 263 -38.49 -3.83 2.56
N ALA A 264 -38.92 -3.30 3.70
CA ALA A 264 -39.90 -2.21 3.76
C ALA A 264 -39.52 -1.16 2.72
N GLN A 265 -40.45 -0.84 1.82
CA GLN A 265 -40.19 0.16 0.76
C GLN A 265 -39.87 1.50 1.43
N MET A 266 -38.62 1.91 1.33
CA MET A 266 -38.17 3.21 1.83
C MET A 266 -38.84 4.31 0.99
N SER A 267 -39.22 5.41 1.64
CA SER A 267 -39.80 6.53 0.90
C SER A 267 -38.79 7.10 -0.11
N PRO A 268 -39.22 7.56 -1.29
CA PRO A 268 -38.32 8.16 -2.27
C PRO A 268 -37.51 9.35 -1.73
N ALA A 269 -38.06 10.10 -0.79
CA ALA A 269 -37.39 11.22 -0.13
C ALA A 269 -36.24 10.74 0.76
N GLU A 270 -36.46 9.67 1.54
CA GLU A 270 -35.44 9.06 2.38
C GLU A 270 -34.33 8.41 1.54
N GLU A 271 -34.70 7.69 0.48
CA GLU A 271 -33.74 7.10 -0.46
C GLU A 271 -32.84 8.16 -1.07
N ARG A 272 -33.40 9.27 -1.56
CA ARG A 272 -32.64 10.40 -2.11
C ARG A 272 -31.71 11.02 -1.06
N ARG A 273 -32.18 11.19 0.19
CA ARG A 273 -31.37 11.72 1.30
C ARG A 273 -30.15 10.86 1.55
N ARG A 274 -30.32 9.53 1.61
CA ARG A 274 -29.23 8.55 1.85
C ARG A 274 -28.24 8.49 0.69
N LEU A 275 -28.71 8.46 -0.56
CA LEU A 275 -27.85 8.47 -1.75
C LEU A 275 -27.04 9.78 -1.83
N THR A 276 -27.66 10.93 -1.52
CA THR A 276 -26.95 12.22 -1.46
C THR A 276 -25.86 12.20 -0.37
N ALA A 277 -26.16 11.68 0.82
CA ALA A 277 -25.18 11.57 1.91
C ALA A 277 -23.98 10.71 1.50
N LEU A 278 -24.21 9.58 0.81
CA LEU A 278 -23.15 8.72 0.29
C LEU A 278 -22.32 9.43 -0.79
N GLY A 279 -22.95 10.11 -1.75
CA GLY A 279 -22.25 10.89 -2.78
C GLY A 279 -21.31 11.96 -2.19
N LEU A 280 -21.77 12.66 -1.14
CA LEU A 280 -20.96 13.67 -0.45
C LEU A 280 -19.76 13.04 0.28
N VAL A 281 -19.92 11.87 0.87
CA VAL A 281 -18.80 11.14 1.50
C VAL A 281 -17.84 10.61 0.43
N PHE A 282 -18.34 10.10 -0.70
CA PHE A 282 -17.48 9.64 -1.79
C PHE A 282 -16.60 10.76 -2.36
N LEU A 283 -17.13 11.99 -2.44
CA LEU A 283 -16.33 13.15 -2.86
C LEU A 283 -15.11 13.35 -1.95
N VAL A 284 -15.28 13.24 -0.64
CA VAL A 284 -14.18 13.36 0.33
C VAL A 284 -13.20 12.20 0.22
N VAL A 285 -13.70 10.99 0.01
CA VAL A 285 -12.90 9.77 -0.15
C VAL A 285 -11.97 9.84 -1.36
N ILE A 286 -12.40 10.49 -2.46
CA ILE A 286 -11.55 10.77 -3.62
C ILE A 286 -10.28 11.51 -3.20
N PHE A 287 -10.41 12.61 -2.47
CA PHE A 287 -9.26 13.42 -2.04
C PHE A 287 -8.40 12.71 -0.98
N PHE A 288 -9.01 11.86 -0.13
CA PHE A 288 -8.24 11.04 0.78
C PHE A 288 -7.30 10.08 0.03
N TRP A 289 -7.82 9.30 -0.92
CA TRP A 289 -7.02 8.32 -1.64
C TRP A 289 -6.02 8.98 -2.60
N MET A 290 -6.37 10.13 -3.21
CA MET A 290 -5.44 10.97 -3.96
C MET A 290 -4.21 11.35 -3.12
N SER A 291 -4.43 11.71 -1.86
CA SER A 291 -3.36 12.10 -0.94
C SER A 291 -2.64 10.87 -0.38
N PHE A 292 -3.35 9.90 0.17
CA PHE A 292 -2.79 8.76 0.88
C PHE A 292 -1.88 7.88 -0.01
N HIS A 293 -2.30 7.58 -1.23
CA HIS A 293 -1.53 6.74 -2.13
C HIS A 293 -0.33 7.44 -2.79
N GLN A 294 -0.06 8.70 -2.44
CA GLN A 294 1.24 9.33 -2.73
C GLN A 294 2.42 8.58 -2.09
N ASN A 295 2.14 7.68 -1.14
CA ASN A 295 3.14 6.86 -0.47
C ASN A 295 4.00 6.01 -1.44
N GLY A 296 3.43 5.54 -2.53
CA GLY A 296 4.13 4.80 -3.59
C GLY A 296 4.63 5.67 -4.75
N LEU A 297 4.38 6.98 -4.72
CA LEU A 297 4.73 7.90 -5.80
C LEU A 297 5.62 9.04 -5.29
N THR A 298 5.07 10.19 -4.92
CA THR A 298 5.88 11.36 -4.53
C THR A 298 6.65 11.18 -3.22
N LEU A 299 6.13 10.38 -2.26
CA LEU A 299 6.90 10.04 -1.06
C LEU A 299 8.11 9.15 -1.41
N THR A 300 7.99 8.28 -2.42
CA THR A 300 9.12 7.48 -2.93
C THR A 300 10.16 8.38 -3.61
N TYR A 301 9.71 9.38 -4.39
CA TYR A 301 10.63 10.38 -4.96
C TYR A 301 11.34 11.19 -3.88
N PHE A 302 10.61 11.64 -2.85
CA PHE A 302 11.21 12.35 -1.72
C PHE A 302 12.24 11.50 -0.97
N ALA A 303 11.93 10.22 -0.75
CA ALA A 303 12.86 9.26 -0.14
C ALA A 303 14.13 9.10 -0.98
N ARG A 304 13.98 9.06 -2.32
CA ARG A 304 15.10 8.90 -3.25
C ARG A 304 15.97 10.15 -3.32
N ASP A 305 15.38 11.34 -3.42
CA ASP A 305 16.10 12.54 -3.80
C ASP A 305 16.53 13.39 -2.60
N PHE A 306 15.67 13.50 -1.58
CA PHE A 306 15.81 14.45 -0.48
C PHE A 306 16.06 13.83 0.89
N THR A 307 16.07 12.49 1.00
CA THR A 307 16.38 11.83 2.28
C THR A 307 17.81 11.33 2.30
N VAL A 308 18.46 11.41 3.46
CA VAL A 308 19.82 10.87 3.65
C VAL A 308 19.88 9.41 3.21
N LYS A 309 21.03 9.02 2.64
CA LYS A 309 21.23 7.66 2.10
C LYS A 309 21.79 6.68 3.11
N GLU A 310 22.32 7.19 4.21
CA GLU A 310 22.97 6.41 5.26
C GLU A 310 22.46 6.88 6.62
N VAL A 311 22.33 5.96 7.55
CA VAL A 311 21.84 6.22 8.90
C VAL A 311 22.65 5.45 9.94
N GLY A 312 22.68 5.94 11.18
CA GLY A 312 23.27 5.23 12.30
C GLY A 312 22.53 3.94 12.67
N ALA A 313 23.14 3.09 13.46
CA ALA A 313 22.66 1.75 13.83
C ALA A 313 21.20 1.72 14.35
N GLY A 314 20.81 2.67 15.21
CA GLY A 314 19.46 2.71 15.78
C GLY A 314 18.37 2.96 14.74
N MET A 315 18.63 3.82 13.75
CA MET A 315 17.69 4.07 12.66
C MET A 315 17.72 2.93 11.64
N ALA A 316 18.90 2.37 11.34
CA ALA A 316 19.05 1.22 10.42
C ALA A 316 18.21 0.02 10.87
N TYR A 317 18.10 -0.19 12.18
CA TYR A 317 17.26 -1.23 12.77
C TYR A 317 15.80 -1.15 12.32
N LEU A 318 15.23 0.06 12.16
CA LEU A 318 13.86 0.25 11.70
C LEU A 318 13.68 -0.02 10.19
N PHE A 319 14.76 0.08 9.42
CA PHE A 319 14.75 -0.22 7.97
C PHE A 319 15.03 -1.69 7.66
N ASP A 320 15.50 -2.45 8.64
CA ASP A 320 15.70 -3.90 8.49
C ASP A 320 14.43 -4.65 8.88
N ILE A 321 13.90 -5.46 7.95
CA ILE A 321 12.71 -6.28 8.20
C ILE A 321 12.90 -7.22 9.41
N ARG A 322 14.12 -7.71 9.64
CA ARG A 322 14.46 -8.54 10.81
C ARG A 322 14.29 -7.75 12.10
N GLY A 323 14.67 -6.47 12.09
CA GLY A 323 14.48 -5.55 13.21
C GLY A 323 12.99 -5.31 13.50
N LEU A 324 12.19 -5.06 12.46
CA LEU A 324 10.74 -4.89 12.61
C LEU A 324 10.07 -6.17 13.13
N VAL A 325 10.49 -7.36 12.66
CA VAL A 325 9.98 -8.65 13.18
C VAL A 325 10.36 -8.87 14.63
N ALA A 326 11.59 -8.55 15.01
CA ALA A 326 12.05 -8.65 16.40
C ALA A 326 11.27 -7.69 17.32
N LEU A 327 11.03 -6.45 16.87
CA LEU A 327 10.19 -5.48 17.57
C LEU A 327 8.76 -5.98 17.72
N ALA A 328 8.20 -6.53 16.63
CA ALA A 328 6.87 -7.13 16.62
C ALA A 328 6.75 -8.27 17.65
N ALA A 329 7.71 -9.18 17.68
CA ALA A 329 7.75 -10.28 18.64
C ALA A 329 7.78 -9.75 20.08
N GLY A 330 8.60 -8.74 20.36
CA GLY A 330 8.67 -8.08 21.68
C GLY A 330 7.33 -7.46 22.09
N ILE A 331 6.70 -6.69 21.21
CA ILE A 331 5.39 -6.03 21.48
C ILE A 331 4.30 -7.10 21.73
N ILE A 332 4.19 -8.10 20.86
CA ILE A 332 3.21 -9.19 21.03
C ILE A 332 3.45 -9.93 22.34
N GLY A 333 4.72 -10.22 22.66
CA GLY A 333 5.11 -10.84 23.90
C GLY A 333 4.69 -10.04 25.13
N LEU A 334 4.93 -8.72 25.13
CA LEU A 334 4.50 -7.81 26.20
C LEU A 334 2.98 -7.79 26.36
N VAL A 335 2.22 -7.72 25.25
CA VAL A 335 0.75 -7.77 25.29
C VAL A 335 0.26 -9.07 25.91
N LEU A 336 0.87 -10.22 25.59
CA LEU A 336 0.52 -11.51 26.17
C LEU A 336 0.85 -11.60 27.68
N LEU A 337 1.89 -10.90 28.12
CA LEU A 337 2.27 -10.86 29.54
C LEU A 337 1.31 -9.98 30.38
N VAL A 338 0.98 -8.79 29.87
CA VAL A 338 0.25 -7.77 30.63
C VAL A 338 -1.28 -7.99 30.59
N ARG A 339 -1.81 -8.60 29.52
CA ARG A 339 -3.25 -8.78 29.36
C ARG A 339 -3.84 -9.69 30.46
N SER A 340 -4.87 -9.18 31.16
CA SER A 340 -5.59 -9.93 32.20
C SER A 340 -6.27 -11.18 31.62
N GLY A 341 -6.42 -12.24 32.43
CA GLY A 341 -7.11 -13.48 32.05
C GLY A 341 -6.31 -14.43 31.13
N GLN A 342 -5.01 -14.19 30.91
CA GLN A 342 -4.19 -15.13 30.13
C GLN A 342 -3.77 -16.35 30.98
N THR A 343 -3.78 -17.53 30.33
CA THR A 343 -3.28 -18.78 30.92
C THR A 343 -1.77 -18.76 31.08
N LEU A 344 -1.24 -19.54 32.05
CA LEU A 344 0.20 -19.64 32.28
C LEU A 344 1.00 -20.00 31.01
N PRO A 345 0.60 -20.98 30.16
CA PRO A 345 1.31 -21.26 28.92
C PRO A 345 1.39 -20.06 27.96
N ARG A 346 0.33 -19.23 27.89
CA ARG A 346 0.36 -18.02 27.05
C ARG A 346 1.27 -16.94 27.61
N ARG A 347 1.34 -16.77 28.93
CA ARG A 347 2.28 -15.85 29.58
C ARG A 347 3.72 -16.31 29.38
N LEU A 348 4.01 -17.61 29.53
CA LEU A 348 5.33 -18.18 29.24
C LEU A 348 5.72 -18.00 27.76
N GLY A 349 4.78 -18.22 26.84
CA GLY A 349 4.97 -17.90 25.42
C GLY A 349 5.25 -16.41 25.19
N GLY A 350 4.56 -15.51 25.90
CA GLY A 350 4.80 -14.08 25.89
C GLY A 350 6.22 -13.72 26.35
N LEU A 351 6.67 -14.32 27.48
CA LEU A 351 8.02 -14.15 27.97
C LEU A 351 9.07 -14.62 26.95
N GLY A 352 8.84 -15.79 26.33
CA GLY A 352 9.70 -16.34 25.28
C GLY A 352 9.81 -15.39 24.07
N LEU A 353 8.69 -14.78 23.64
CA LEU A 353 8.69 -13.81 22.54
C LEU A 353 9.43 -12.52 22.92
N VAL A 354 9.28 -12.01 24.14
CA VAL A 354 10.05 -10.85 24.63
C VAL A 354 11.53 -11.17 24.63
N ALA A 355 11.92 -12.31 25.21
CA ALA A 355 13.31 -12.73 25.28
C ALA A 355 13.92 -12.92 23.87
N ALA A 356 13.21 -13.61 22.96
CA ALA A 356 13.65 -13.81 21.58
C ALA A 356 13.75 -12.50 20.81
N GLY A 357 12.75 -11.62 20.92
CA GLY A 357 12.74 -10.30 20.30
C GLY A 357 13.88 -9.42 20.78
N THR A 358 14.13 -9.40 22.11
CA THR A 358 15.25 -8.63 22.71
C THR A 358 16.61 -9.19 22.28
N ALA A 359 16.78 -10.52 22.29
CA ALA A 359 18.02 -11.17 21.85
C ALA A 359 18.32 -10.91 20.37
N ALA A 360 17.29 -11.04 19.52
CA ALA A 360 17.40 -10.73 18.09
C ALA A 360 17.73 -9.25 17.86
N SER A 361 17.07 -8.32 18.55
CA SER A 361 17.34 -6.89 18.48
C SER A 361 18.77 -6.56 18.88
N TRP A 362 19.27 -7.17 19.96
CA TRP A 362 20.64 -6.98 20.43
C TRP A 362 21.68 -7.53 19.44
N ALA A 363 21.43 -8.72 18.88
CA ALA A 363 22.31 -9.31 17.88
C ALA A 363 22.36 -8.46 16.60
N LEU A 364 21.20 -7.97 16.12
CA LEU A 364 21.11 -7.09 14.97
C LEU A 364 21.80 -5.75 15.22
N ALA A 365 21.59 -5.12 16.39
CA ALA A 365 22.21 -3.84 16.73
C ALA A 365 23.74 -3.89 16.66
N ARG A 366 24.33 -5.05 16.98
CA ARG A 366 25.79 -5.28 16.87
C ARG A 366 26.28 -5.50 15.43
N SER A 367 25.39 -5.85 14.51
CA SER A 367 25.75 -6.07 13.10
C SER A 367 25.76 -4.78 12.27
N TYR A 368 25.18 -3.69 12.80
CA TYR A 368 25.14 -2.41 12.09
C TYR A 368 26.43 -1.60 12.33
N GLY A 369 26.92 -1.00 11.25
CA GLY A 369 28.01 -0.03 11.30
C GLY A 369 27.56 1.36 11.74
N THR A 370 28.48 2.32 11.68
CA THR A 370 28.20 3.74 11.94
C THR A 370 27.38 4.38 10.82
N ALA A 371 27.53 3.89 9.57
CA ALA A 371 26.80 4.31 8.39
C ALA A 371 26.19 3.07 7.70
N ASN A 372 24.86 3.03 7.65
CA ASN A 372 24.10 1.92 7.06
C ASN A 372 23.22 2.47 5.95
N PRO A 373 23.22 1.86 4.75
CA PRO A 373 22.44 2.35 3.62
C PRO A 373 20.94 2.15 3.83
N ILE A 374 20.16 3.17 3.48
CA ILE A 374 18.70 3.10 3.39
C ILE A 374 18.26 3.44 1.96
N GLU A 375 17.18 2.85 1.52
CA GLU A 375 16.71 2.91 0.15
C GLU A 375 15.24 3.34 0.10
N ALA A 376 14.86 4.05 -0.97
CA ALA A 376 13.57 4.74 -1.07
C ALA A 376 12.36 3.81 -0.90
N GLU A 377 12.37 2.65 -1.53
CA GLU A 377 11.26 1.69 -1.48
C GLU A 377 11.03 1.10 -0.10
N THR A 378 12.05 1.06 0.76
CA THR A 378 11.92 0.48 2.12
C THR A 378 11.05 1.32 3.04
N PHE A 379 10.83 2.59 2.73
CA PHE A 379 9.89 3.44 3.49
C PHE A 379 8.45 2.92 3.41
N GLN A 380 8.07 2.28 2.32
CA GLN A 380 6.71 1.77 2.14
C GLN A 380 6.34 0.65 3.13
N GLN A 381 7.31 -0.03 3.76
CA GLN A 381 7.06 -1.02 4.81
C GLN A 381 6.44 -0.42 6.09
N PHE A 382 6.64 0.90 6.35
CA PHE A 382 6.17 1.53 7.58
C PHE A 382 4.65 1.58 7.66
N ASN A 383 3.94 1.82 6.55
CA ASN A 383 2.48 1.84 6.58
C ASN A 383 1.90 0.48 7.03
N PRO A 384 2.16 -0.67 6.37
CA PRO A 384 1.61 -1.96 6.82
C PRO A 384 2.11 -2.35 8.22
N PHE A 385 3.34 -2.01 8.60
CA PHE A 385 3.82 -2.20 9.95
C PHE A 385 2.97 -1.42 10.96
N PHE A 386 2.75 -0.13 10.75
CA PHE A 386 1.93 0.69 11.63
C PHE A 386 0.47 0.23 11.63
N VAL A 387 -0.11 -0.19 10.50
CA VAL A 387 -1.47 -0.74 10.45
C VAL A 387 -1.61 -1.94 11.41
N VAL A 388 -0.67 -2.89 11.38
CA VAL A 388 -0.73 -4.08 12.24
C VAL A 388 -0.70 -3.72 13.72
N PHE A 389 0.15 -2.76 14.11
CA PHE A 389 0.33 -2.41 15.53
C PHE A 389 -0.64 -1.35 16.04
N LEU A 390 -1.05 -0.40 15.20
CA LEU A 390 -1.97 0.66 15.63
C LEU A 390 -3.44 0.26 15.55
N THR A 391 -3.82 -0.72 14.72
CA THR A 391 -5.21 -1.18 14.64
C THR A 391 -5.77 -1.59 16.02
N PRO A 392 -5.11 -2.45 16.82
CA PRO A 392 -5.59 -2.77 18.16
C PRO A 392 -5.70 -1.56 19.09
N VAL A 393 -4.77 -0.60 18.97
CA VAL A 393 -4.76 0.63 19.77
C VAL A 393 -5.95 1.51 19.42
N VAL A 394 -6.19 1.74 18.14
CA VAL A 394 -7.30 2.57 17.64
C VAL A 394 -8.65 1.91 17.99
N VAL A 395 -8.77 0.59 17.84
CA VAL A 395 -9.98 -0.15 18.24
C VAL A 395 -10.23 -0.05 19.76
N ALA A 396 -9.18 -0.21 20.57
CA ALA A 396 -9.28 -0.05 22.02
C ALA A 396 -9.65 1.39 22.42
N PHE A 397 -9.09 2.38 21.76
CA PHE A 397 -9.39 3.80 21.97
C PHE A 397 -10.87 4.11 21.67
N PHE A 398 -11.40 3.67 20.53
CA PHE A 398 -12.82 3.84 20.24
C PHE A 398 -13.72 3.04 21.17
N GLY A 399 -13.32 1.83 21.58
CA GLY A 399 -14.01 1.05 22.60
C GLY A 399 -14.09 1.76 23.95
N TRP A 400 -12.99 2.40 24.36
CA TRP A 400 -12.92 3.22 25.57
C TRP A 400 -13.80 4.48 25.50
N LEU A 401 -13.85 5.15 24.35
CA LEU A 401 -14.76 6.29 24.11
C LEU A 401 -16.24 5.84 24.13
N ARG A 402 -16.54 4.69 23.50
CA ARG A 402 -17.89 4.11 23.48
C ARG A 402 -18.39 3.77 24.88
N ALA A 403 -17.54 3.19 25.72
CA ALA A 403 -17.88 2.89 27.11
C ALA A 403 -18.19 4.14 27.96
N ARG A 404 -17.89 5.34 27.43
CA ARG A 404 -18.16 6.64 28.06
C ARG A 404 -19.21 7.49 27.32
N ASP A 405 -19.90 6.89 26.33
CA ASP A 405 -20.86 7.58 25.45
C ASP A 405 -20.26 8.81 24.73
N ARG A 406 -18.94 8.79 24.48
CA ARG A 406 -18.18 9.87 23.82
C ARG A 406 -17.60 9.48 22.46
N GLU A 407 -18.01 8.33 21.92
CA GLU A 407 -17.52 7.89 20.61
C GLU A 407 -18.03 8.84 19.51
N PRO A 408 -17.14 9.43 18.69
CA PRO A 408 -17.56 10.30 17.59
C PRO A 408 -18.40 9.52 16.58
N SER A 409 -19.36 10.20 15.95
CA SER A 409 -20.13 9.61 14.84
C SER A 409 -19.21 9.24 13.66
N THR A 410 -19.65 8.30 12.81
CA THR A 410 -18.84 7.88 11.66
C THR A 410 -18.41 9.04 10.75
N PRO A 411 -19.27 10.02 10.40
CA PRO A 411 -18.84 11.20 9.65
C PRO A 411 -17.77 12.03 10.37
N LEU A 412 -17.87 12.19 11.69
CA LEU A 412 -16.85 12.92 12.46
C LEU A 412 -15.50 12.21 12.45
N LYS A 413 -15.48 10.86 12.52
CA LYS A 413 -14.24 10.08 12.39
C LYS A 413 -13.59 10.26 11.02
N ILE A 414 -14.38 10.31 9.95
CA ILE A 414 -13.88 10.60 8.59
C ILE A 414 -13.26 12.00 8.55
N GLY A 415 -13.93 13.02 9.10
CA GLY A 415 -13.39 14.38 9.18
C GLY A 415 -12.09 14.48 9.97
N ILE A 416 -12.00 13.79 11.12
CA ILE A 416 -10.76 13.70 11.92
C ILE A 416 -9.67 12.99 11.12
N GLY A 417 -9.99 11.91 10.38
CA GLY A 417 -9.05 11.24 9.47
C GLY A 417 -8.47 12.18 8.42
N MET A 418 -9.30 13.06 7.85
CA MET A 418 -8.82 14.09 6.90
C MET A 418 -7.90 15.13 7.56
N LEU A 419 -8.19 15.56 8.80
CA LEU A 419 -7.27 16.45 9.54
C LEU A 419 -5.93 15.77 9.84
N LEU A 420 -5.96 14.51 10.21
CA LEU A 420 -4.73 13.73 10.42
C LEU A 420 -3.95 13.56 9.11
N ALA A 421 -4.62 13.33 7.98
CA ALA A 421 -3.96 13.29 6.68
C ALA A 421 -3.30 14.63 6.33
N ALA A 422 -3.99 15.75 6.57
CA ALA A 422 -3.41 17.08 6.42
C ALA A 422 -2.16 17.26 7.30
N LEU A 423 -2.21 16.81 8.56
CA LEU A 423 -1.07 16.86 9.47
C LEU A 423 0.10 16.02 8.97
N GLY A 424 -0.15 14.83 8.43
CA GLY A 424 0.89 13.97 7.84
C GLY A 424 1.64 14.67 6.69
N PHE A 425 0.92 15.36 5.80
CA PHE A 425 1.55 16.15 4.74
C PHE A 425 2.16 17.46 5.22
N LEU A 426 1.62 18.07 6.29
CA LEU A 426 2.24 19.23 6.92
C LEU A 426 3.62 18.90 7.48
N VAL A 427 3.83 17.71 8.04
CA VAL A 427 5.16 17.23 8.47
C VAL A 427 6.14 17.23 7.31
N LEU A 428 5.74 16.72 6.13
CA LEU A 428 6.60 16.74 4.93
C LEU A 428 6.83 18.17 4.42
N LEU A 429 5.82 19.03 4.43
CA LEU A 429 5.95 20.43 4.07
C LEU A 429 7.02 21.10 4.92
N LEU A 430 6.94 20.95 6.24
CA LEU A 430 7.92 21.54 7.17
C LEU A 430 9.32 20.95 6.96
N GLY A 431 9.43 19.65 6.73
CA GLY A 431 10.70 18.98 6.42
C GLY A 431 11.28 19.35 5.06
N SER A 432 10.49 19.99 4.19
CA SER A 432 10.92 20.41 2.84
C SER A 432 11.30 21.88 2.77
N LEU A 433 11.13 22.64 3.85
CA LEU A 433 11.51 24.05 3.86
C LEU A 433 13.03 24.21 3.75
N GLY A 434 13.46 24.99 2.78
CA GLY A 434 14.89 25.21 2.48
C GLY A 434 15.52 24.19 1.53
N LEU A 435 14.81 23.10 1.18
CA LEU A 435 15.31 22.17 0.17
C LEU A 435 15.14 22.75 -1.25
N PRO A 436 16.05 22.45 -2.18
CA PRO A 436 15.94 22.88 -3.56
C PRO A 436 14.69 22.31 -4.25
N SER A 437 14.26 22.95 -5.33
CA SER A 437 13.16 22.41 -6.14
C SER A 437 13.62 21.13 -6.86
N PRO A 438 12.75 20.10 -6.99
CA PRO A 438 13.06 18.92 -7.79
C PRO A 438 13.48 19.27 -9.24
N ALA A 439 12.88 20.31 -9.83
CA ALA A 439 13.23 20.79 -11.15
C ALA A 439 14.70 21.27 -11.25
N ASP A 440 15.24 21.81 -10.16
CA ASP A 440 16.61 22.33 -10.12
C ASP A 440 17.67 21.22 -10.00
N LEU A 441 17.26 20.01 -9.58
CA LEU A 441 18.16 18.86 -9.41
C LEU A 441 18.65 18.27 -10.73
N ALA A 442 17.99 18.61 -11.82
CA ALA A 442 18.34 18.14 -13.15
C ALA A 442 18.52 16.61 -13.23
N GLY A 443 17.66 15.86 -12.53
CA GLY A 443 17.69 14.38 -12.44
C GLY A 443 18.81 13.82 -11.57
N GLY A 444 19.61 14.67 -10.91
CA GLY A 444 20.63 14.28 -9.94
C GLY A 444 20.09 14.23 -8.49
N PRO A 445 20.88 13.71 -7.56
CA PRO A 445 20.52 13.73 -6.15
C PRO A 445 20.62 15.15 -5.58
N SER A 446 19.72 15.49 -4.63
CA SER A 446 19.81 16.77 -3.92
C SER A 446 21.12 16.88 -3.13
N PRO A 447 21.80 18.02 -3.16
CA PRO A 447 22.95 18.31 -2.29
C PRO A 447 22.53 18.42 -0.82
N GLU A 448 21.32 18.92 -0.57
CA GLU A 448 20.73 19.05 0.77
C GLU A 448 19.72 17.95 1.00
N ARG A 449 19.81 17.29 2.16
CA ARG A 449 18.96 16.15 2.51
C ARG A 449 18.51 16.22 3.96
N VAL A 450 17.31 15.71 4.21
CA VAL A 450 16.73 15.60 5.54
C VAL A 450 16.81 14.18 6.08
N GLY A 451 16.71 14.05 7.38
CA GLY A 451 16.68 12.73 8.04
C GLY A 451 15.37 11.98 7.75
N PRO A 452 15.39 10.64 7.85
CA PRO A 452 14.25 9.78 7.53
C PRO A 452 13.05 9.95 8.47
N GLN A 453 13.24 10.57 9.63
CA GLN A 453 12.17 10.81 10.62
C GLN A 453 11.01 11.63 10.08
N TRP A 454 11.22 12.52 9.11
CA TRP A 454 10.17 13.29 8.46
C TRP A 454 9.21 12.39 7.69
N LEU A 455 9.75 11.46 6.89
CA LEU A 455 8.95 10.47 6.17
C LEU A 455 8.30 9.46 7.12
N ILE A 456 9.05 8.89 8.07
CA ILE A 456 8.52 7.93 9.04
C ILE A 456 7.38 8.56 9.85
N GLY A 457 7.55 9.80 10.30
CA GLY A 457 6.51 10.58 11.00
C GLY A 457 5.26 10.79 10.14
N SER A 458 5.45 11.15 8.86
CA SER A 458 4.35 11.27 7.91
C SER A 458 3.63 9.93 7.71
N TYR A 459 4.35 8.82 7.47
CA TYR A 459 3.75 7.48 7.35
C TYR A 459 2.96 7.09 8.60
N LEU A 460 3.49 7.38 9.80
CA LEU A 460 2.79 7.11 11.06
C LEU A 460 1.45 7.85 11.12
N ILE A 461 1.46 9.15 10.88
CA ILE A 461 0.26 9.99 10.96
C ILE A 461 -0.74 9.63 9.86
N LEU A 462 -0.27 9.41 8.63
CA LEU A 462 -1.11 8.96 7.51
C LEU A 462 -1.75 7.59 7.79
N THR A 463 -1.03 6.68 8.45
CA THR A 463 -1.60 5.38 8.84
C THR A 463 -2.69 5.55 9.90
N VAL A 464 -2.51 6.44 10.88
CA VAL A 464 -3.60 6.74 11.84
C VAL A 464 -4.79 7.34 11.10
N ALA A 465 -4.57 8.26 10.16
CA ALA A 465 -5.63 8.81 9.31
C ALA A 465 -6.40 7.72 8.55
N GLU A 466 -5.68 6.77 7.96
CA GLU A 466 -6.26 5.61 7.26
C GLU A 466 -7.15 4.78 8.19
N LEU A 467 -6.68 4.48 9.40
CA LEU A 467 -7.43 3.69 10.38
C LEU A 467 -8.71 4.39 10.88
N PHE A 468 -8.73 5.73 10.83
CA PHE A 468 -9.94 6.53 11.13
C PHE A 468 -10.92 6.59 9.97
N LEU A 469 -10.47 6.47 8.73
CA LEU A 469 -11.31 6.67 7.54
C LEU A 469 -11.74 5.35 6.91
N SER A 470 -10.80 4.44 6.64
CA SER A 470 -11.04 3.29 5.77
C SER A 470 -12.07 2.28 6.34
N PRO A 471 -11.97 1.81 7.61
CA PRO A 471 -12.98 0.93 8.17
C PRO A 471 -14.33 1.63 8.39
N MET A 472 -14.28 2.93 8.75
CA MET A 472 -15.47 3.71 9.05
C MET A 472 -16.27 4.04 7.81
N GLY A 473 -15.59 4.30 6.68
CA GLY A 473 -16.25 4.56 5.41
C GLY A 473 -17.04 3.38 4.89
N LEU A 474 -16.45 2.18 4.90
CA LEU A 474 -17.17 0.95 4.51
C LEU A 474 -18.36 0.67 5.43
N SER A 475 -18.20 0.88 6.74
CA SER A 475 -19.29 0.77 7.70
C SER A 475 -20.40 1.80 7.44
N PHE A 476 -20.03 3.05 7.10
CA PHE A 476 -21.01 4.08 6.74
C PHE A 476 -21.81 3.69 5.51
N VAL A 477 -21.15 3.23 4.43
CA VAL A 477 -21.82 2.77 3.22
C VAL A 477 -22.81 1.64 3.53
N SER A 478 -22.40 0.64 4.31
CA SER A 478 -23.27 -0.50 4.64
C SER A 478 -24.50 -0.11 5.46
N LYS A 479 -24.39 0.92 6.31
CA LYS A 479 -25.50 1.40 7.17
C LYS A 479 -26.46 2.34 6.45
N VAL A 480 -25.94 3.18 5.56
CA VAL A 480 -26.70 4.26 4.91
C VAL A 480 -27.28 3.82 3.58
N ALA A 481 -26.64 2.90 2.87
CA ALA A 481 -27.09 2.49 1.54
C ALA A 481 -28.51 1.90 1.59
N PRO A 482 -29.44 2.39 0.73
CA PRO A 482 -30.76 1.79 0.59
C PRO A 482 -30.62 0.31 0.19
N PRO A 483 -31.46 -0.61 0.71
CA PRO A 483 -31.33 -2.06 0.47
C PRO A 483 -31.22 -2.43 -1.02
N ARG A 484 -31.98 -1.76 -1.88
CA ARG A 484 -31.97 -2.03 -3.33
C ARG A 484 -30.69 -1.56 -4.02
N PHE A 485 -29.91 -0.62 -3.42
CA PHE A 485 -28.69 -0.06 -3.98
C PHE A 485 -27.42 -0.42 -3.17
N GLN A 486 -27.53 -1.35 -2.23
CA GLN A 486 -26.43 -1.66 -1.33
C GLN A 486 -25.15 -2.11 -2.07
N GLY A 487 -25.29 -3.00 -3.06
CA GLY A 487 -24.17 -3.42 -3.91
C GLY A 487 -23.61 -2.28 -4.75
N LEU A 488 -24.49 -1.45 -5.34
CA LEU A 488 -24.08 -0.29 -6.13
C LEU A 488 -23.31 0.74 -5.28
N MET A 489 -23.72 0.98 -4.05
CA MET A 489 -23.04 1.92 -3.16
C MET A 489 -21.71 1.38 -2.62
N GLN A 490 -21.58 0.07 -2.38
CA GLN A 490 -20.29 -0.56 -2.10
C GLN A 490 -19.34 -0.43 -3.32
N GLY A 491 -19.87 -0.64 -4.52
CA GLY A 491 -19.17 -0.35 -5.77
C GLY A 491 -18.78 1.13 -5.91
N GLY A 492 -19.67 2.04 -5.51
CA GLY A 492 -19.40 3.49 -5.49
C GLY A 492 -18.20 3.88 -4.63
N TRP A 493 -18.01 3.21 -3.49
CA TRP A 493 -16.81 3.38 -2.66
C TRP A 493 -15.52 3.01 -3.41
N LEU A 494 -15.53 1.85 -4.11
CA LEU A 494 -14.39 1.43 -4.93
C LEU A 494 -14.18 2.39 -6.11
N GLY A 495 -15.27 2.89 -6.72
CA GLY A 495 -15.21 3.89 -7.78
C GLY A 495 -14.61 5.22 -7.31
N ALA A 496 -14.99 5.69 -6.12
CA ALA A 496 -14.38 6.88 -5.50
C ALA A 496 -12.87 6.67 -5.23
N THR A 497 -12.49 5.48 -4.74
CA THR A 497 -11.09 5.11 -4.57
C THR A 497 -10.35 5.11 -5.91
N ALA A 498 -10.95 4.56 -6.97
CA ALA A 498 -10.37 4.56 -8.31
C ALA A 498 -10.13 5.99 -8.81
N ILE A 499 -11.12 6.88 -8.71
CA ILE A 499 -10.97 8.28 -9.12
C ILE A 499 -9.87 8.97 -8.31
N GLY A 500 -9.80 8.77 -6.99
CA GLY A 500 -8.72 9.28 -6.15
C GLY A 500 -7.35 8.81 -6.63
N ASN A 501 -7.22 7.54 -6.99
CA ASN A 501 -5.99 6.99 -7.54
C ASN A 501 -5.63 7.53 -8.92
N GLN A 502 -6.61 7.83 -9.77
CA GLN A 502 -6.35 8.52 -11.02
C GLN A 502 -5.74 9.91 -10.79
N LEU A 503 -6.14 10.60 -9.73
CA LEU A 503 -5.61 11.92 -9.38
C LEU A 503 -4.20 11.90 -8.74
N LEU A 504 -3.58 10.74 -8.55
CA LEU A 504 -2.20 10.63 -8.04
C LEU A 504 -1.21 11.38 -8.92
N PHE A 505 -1.46 11.44 -10.24
CA PHE A 505 -0.61 12.17 -11.18
C PHE A 505 -0.45 13.66 -10.82
N VAL A 506 -1.37 14.25 -10.07
CA VAL A 506 -1.28 15.65 -9.60
C VAL A 506 0.01 15.86 -8.81
N GLY A 507 0.38 14.90 -7.96
CA GLY A 507 1.62 14.97 -7.19
C GLY A 507 2.86 14.95 -8.08
N SER A 508 2.95 14.02 -9.03
CA SER A 508 4.09 13.93 -9.95
C SER A 508 4.13 15.09 -10.95
N PHE A 509 2.99 15.58 -11.42
CA PHE A 509 2.91 16.79 -12.25
C PHE A 509 3.47 18.01 -11.53
N MET A 510 3.12 18.17 -10.25
CA MET A 510 3.62 19.28 -9.43
C MET A 510 5.10 19.11 -9.09
N TRP A 511 5.58 17.87 -8.92
CA TRP A 511 6.95 17.54 -8.56
C TRP A 511 7.98 18.16 -9.52
N VAL A 512 7.74 18.10 -10.80
CA VAL A 512 8.66 18.58 -11.83
C VAL A 512 8.50 20.07 -12.18
N ARG A 513 7.48 20.77 -11.64
CA ARG A 513 7.12 22.14 -12.09
C ARG A 513 7.10 23.17 -10.97
N PHE A 514 7.01 22.73 -9.72
CA PHE A 514 6.77 23.63 -8.58
C PHE A 514 7.77 23.39 -7.44
N PRO A 515 7.99 24.37 -6.56
CA PRO A 515 8.81 24.18 -5.37
C PRO A 515 8.34 23.01 -4.52
N LEU A 516 9.28 22.26 -3.95
CA LEU A 516 8.98 21.01 -3.22
C LEU A 516 7.94 21.17 -2.11
N TRP A 517 8.00 22.24 -1.30
CA TRP A 517 7.04 22.50 -0.23
C TRP A 517 5.61 22.66 -0.76
N SER A 518 5.43 23.19 -1.98
CA SER A 518 4.11 23.43 -2.57
C SER A 518 3.43 22.13 -3.02
N VAL A 519 4.20 21.10 -3.36
CA VAL A 519 3.68 19.76 -3.65
C VAL A 519 2.91 19.21 -2.44
N TRP A 520 3.49 19.37 -1.25
CA TRP A 520 2.83 18.94 -0.01
C TRP A 520 1.69 19.87 0.41
N ALA A 521 1.83 21.18 0.17
CA ALA A 521 0.81 22.17 0.48
C ALA A 521 -0.53 21.88 -0.21
N VAL A 522 -0.52 21.39 -1.46
CA VAL A 522 -1.75 21.01 -2.17
C VAL A 522 -2.48 19.89 -1.42
N PHE A 523 -1.78 18.84 -0.98
CA PHE A 523 -2.42 17.77 -0.22
C PHE A 523 -2.91 18.23 1.15
N VAL A 524 -2.16 19.09 1.85
CA VAL A 524 -2.61 19.73 3.09
C VAL A 524 -3.92 20.49 2.86
N ILE A 525 -3.97 21.36 1.85
CA ILE A 525 -5.14 22.18 1.53
C ILE A 525 -6.34 21.29 1.13
N CYS A 526 -6.16 20.32 0.25
CA CYS A 526 -7.22 19.40 -0.16
C CYS A 526 -7.80 18.63 1.05
N CYS A 527 -6.94 18.15 1.94
CA CYS A 527 -7.37 17.43 3.15
C CYS A 527 -8.09 18.37 4.13
N LEU A 528 -7.61 19.60 4.33
CA LEU A 528 -8.27 20.60 5.20
C LEU A 528 -9.64 21.02 4.66
N ILE A 529 -9.76 21.29 3.35
CA ILE A 529 -11.03 21.61 2.70
C ILE A 529 -12.01 20.43 2.87
N SER A 530 -11.55 19.21 2.64
CA SER A 530 -12.35 18.01 2.83
C SER A 530 -12.81 17.81 4.27
N ALA A 531 -11.94 18.07 5.24
CA ALA A 531 -12.28 18.03 6.66
C ALA A 531 -13.34 19.11 7.02
N ALA A 532 -13.10 20.35 6.61
CA ALA A 532 -14.04 21.46 6.82
C ALA A 532 -15.42 21.16 6.18
N PHE A 533 -15.41 20.59 4.97
CA PHE A 533 -16.63 20.17 4.28
C PHE A 533 -17.41 19.12 5.09
N ILE A 534 -16.75 18.04 5.54
CA ILE A 534 -17.39 16.99 6.35
C ILE A 534 -17.93 17.58 7.67
N PHE A 535 -17.17 18.44 8.36
CA PHE A 535 -17.62 19.06 9.60
C PHE A 535 -18.82 19.99 9.37
N SER A 536 -18.91 20.69 8.25
CA SER A 536 -20.06 21.54 7.93
C SER A 536 -21.35 20.76 7.68
N ILE A 537 -21.25 19.53 7.13
CA ILE A 537 -22.41 18.70 6.77
C ILE A 537 -22.65 17.53 7.73
N HIS A 538 -21.83 17.38 8.79
CA HIS A 538 -21.85 16.16 9.64
C HIS A 538 -23.23 15.86 10.22
N ARG A 539 -24.01 16.89 10.64
CA ARG A 539 -25.38 16.73 11.16
C ARG A 539 -26.32 16.13 10.12
N ARG A 540 -26.20 16.55 8.83
CA ARG A 540 -26.99 15.98 7.73
C ARG A 540 -26.60 14.53 7.46
N LEU A 541 -25.31 14.21 7.53
CA LEU A 541 -24.83 12.84 7.36
C LEU A 541 -25.26 11.94 8.51
N GLN A 542 -25.24 12.45 9.75
CA GLN A 542 -25.68 11.73 10.92
C GLN A 542 -27.19 11.44 10.87
N ALA A 543 -28.00 12.40 10.45
CA ALA A 543 -29.44 12.20 10.26
C ALA A 543 -29.77 11.10 9.24
N ALA A 544 -28.91 10.88 8.23
CA ALA A 544 -29.06 9.76 7.29
C ALA A 544 -28.73 8.38 7.89
N THR A 545 -28.07 8.32 9.06
CA THR A 545 -27.75 7.07 9.77
C THR A 545 -28.75 6.72 10.88
N SER A 546 -29.53 7.70 11.35
CA SER A 546 -30.45 7.55 12.50
C SER A 546 -31.91 7.32 12.10
N GLY A 547 -32.22 7.26 10.83
CA GLY A 547 -33.50 6.83 10.25
C GLY A 547 -33.32 5.48 9.59
#